data_afe7e8922e188cfad1db474001025ee2
#
_entry.id   afe7e8922e188cfad1db474001025ee2
#
_cell.length_a   1.000
_cell.length_b   1.000
_cell.length_c   1.000
_cell.angle_alpha   90.00
_cell.angle_beta   90.00
_cell.angle_gamma   90.00
#
_symmetry.space_group_name_H-M   'P 1'
#
loop_
_entity.id
_entity.type
_entity.pdbx_description
1 polymer ?
#
loop_
_entity_poly.entity_id
_entity_poly.type
_entity_poly.pdbx_seq_one_letter_code
_entity_poly.pdbx_strand_id
1 'polypeptide(L)'
;SNHPQLFTYPKKEWHGGKVHEIRPHVLHLMRGEVFTIDDKKFFAFGGASSHDIQDGILDYDDEDWREEAKKLDKQGKYMYRVKGLSWWEEELPTEQEMQHGLDVLEENQNKVDYILSHSPSTSELYLMGAQDSYQSDILTDYLDDIKAKTEYQKHFFGHMHWDKAINDKDVCLYEQIVRIL
;
A
#
# COMPACT_ATOMS: atom_id res chain seq x y z
N SER A 1 4.04 -1.05 3.32
CA SER A 1 3.64 -2.46 3.36
C SER A 1 3.35 -2.90 4.79
N ASN A 2 2.52 -3.91 4.96
CA ASN A 2 2.14 -4.45 6.26
C ASN A 2 2.92 -5.74 6.57
N HIS A 3 4.24 -5.67 6.56
CA HIS A 3 5.07 -6.82 6.94
C HIS A 3 4.68 -7.33 8.34
N PRO A 4 4.52 -8.66 8.56
CA PRO A 4 4.08 -9.23 9.85
C PRO A 4 4.88 -8.77 11.06
N GLN A 5 6.16 -8.46 10.90
CA GLN A 5 6.99 -7.89 11.97
C GLN A 5 6.42 -6.60 12.54
N LEU A 6 5.67 -5.81 11.77
CA LEU A 6 5.05 -4.57 12.26
C LEU A 6 4.07 -4.83 13.41
N PHE A 7 3.38 -5.98 13.39
CA PHE A 7 2.44 -6.34 14.44
C PHE A 7 3.09 -6.69 15.79
N THR A 8 4.42 -6.86 15.81
CA THR A 8 5.18 -7.09 17.05
C THR A 8 5.52 -5.80 17.79
N TYR A 9 5.42 -4.64 17.12
CA TYR A 9 5.71 -3.35 17.73
C TYR A 9 4.51 -2.79 18.51
N PRO A 10 4.75 -2.02 19.58
CA PRO A 10 3.67 -1.43 20.37
C PRO A 10 2.87 -0.45 19.52
N LYS A 11 1.54 -0.52 19.69
CA LYS A 11 0.60 0.44 19.09
C LYS A 11 0.43 1.62 20.02
N LYS A 12 0.36 2.82 19.47
CA LYS A 12 0.03 4.05 20.20
C LYS A 12 -0.78 5.00 19.32
N GLU A 13 -1.44 5.95 19.96
CA GLU A 13 -2.04 7.09 19.27
C GLU A 13 -0.99 8.16 18.97
N TRP A 14 -1.07 8.73 17.78
CA TRP A 14 -0.21 9.81 17.33
C TRP A 14 -0.97 10.69 16.35
N HIS A 15 -1.09 11.99 16.67
CA HIS A 15 -1.79 12.98 15.82
C HIS A 15 -3.21 12.58 15.37
N GLY A 16 -3.95 11.88 16.21
CA GLY A 16 -5.34 11.46 15.97
C GLY A 16 -5.51 10.09 15.34
N GLY A 17 -4.44 9.45 14.87
CA GLY A 17 -4.47 8.09 14.31
C GLY A 17 -3.59 7.11 15.08
N LYS A 18 -3.70 5.83 14.77
CA LYS A 18 -2.91 4.76 15.37
C LYS A 18 -1.65 4.47 14.57
N VAL A 19 -0.56 4.23 15.28
CA VAL A 19 0.75 3.92 14.70
C VAL A 19 1.39 2.73 15.42
N HIS A 20 2.28 2.02 14.72
CA HIS A 20 3.25 1.15 15.39
C HIS A 20 4.52 1.95 15.65
N GLU A 21 4.99 1.95 16.90
CA GLU A 21 6.25 2.59 17.27
C GLU A 21 7.41 1.63 17.05
N ILE A 22 8.08 1.74 15.91
CA ILE A 22 9.24 0.91 15.58
C ILE A 22 10.45 1.33 16.40
N ARG A 23 10.62 2.65 16.55
CA ARG A 23 11.63 3.31 17.41
C ARG A 23 11.07 4.67 17.87
N PRO A 24 11.66 5.33 18.88
CA PRO A 24 11.14 6.59 19.43
C PRO A 24 10.83 7.69 18.39
N HIS A 25 11.51 7.68 17.24
CA HIS A 25 11.32 8.67 16.17
C HIS A 25 11.00 8.01 14.82
N VAL A 26 10.61 6.73 14.81
CA VAL A 26 10.23 5.98 13.61
C VAL A 26 8.87 5.34 13.86
N LEU A 27 7.85 5.91 13.24
CA LEU A 27 6.47 5.48 13.37
C LEU A 27 5.98 4.91 12.05
N HIS A 28 5.32 3.77 12.11
CA HIS A 28 4.58 3.23 10.98
C HIS A 28 3.12 3.66 11.11
N LEU A 29 2.64 4.45 10.17
CA LEU A 29 1.24 4.85 10.10
C LEU A 29 0.39 3.62 9.77
N MET A 30 -0.58 3.32 10.64
CA MET A 30 -1.44 2.17 10.41
C MET A 30 -2.42 2.45 9.26
N ARG A 31 -2.80 1.40 8.60
CA ARG A 31 -3.73 1.41 7.47
C ARG A 31 -5.12 1.86 7.91
N GLY A 32 -5.75 2.76 7.16
CA GLY A 32 -7.10 3.25 7.42
C GLY A 32 -7.21 4.37 8.46
N GLU A 33 -6.10 4.96 8.89
CA GLU A 33 -6.09 6.02 9.90
C GLU A 33 -5.96 7.41 9.28
N VAL A 34 -6.50 8.42 9.97
CA VAL A 34 -6.35 9.85 9.63
C VAL A 34 -5.46 10.53 10.68
N PHE A 35 -4.46 11.24 10.20
CA PHE A 35 -3.51 11.99 11.02
C PHE A 35 -3.63 13.49 10.77
N THR A 36 -3.66 14.30 11.82
CA THR A 36 -3.65 15.76 11.69
C THR A 36 -2.26 16.30 12.00
N ILE A 37 -1.55 16.79 10.99
CA ILE A 37 -0.19 17.32 11.08
C ILE A 37 -0.22 18.74 10.51
N ASP A 38 0.21 19.74 11.28
CA ASP A 38 0.20 21.16 10.89
C ASP A 38 -1.16 21.61 10.29
N ASP A 39 -2.25 21.27 11.00
CA ASP A 39 -3.64 21.55 10.62
C ASP A 39 -4.09 20.92 9.29
N LYS A 40 -3.33 19.94 8.76
CA LYS A 40 -3.67 19.17 7.58
C LYS A 40 -4.01 17.73 7.93
N LYS A 41 -5.04 17.19 7.31
CA LYS A 41 -5.49 15.82 7.48
C LYS A 41 -4.87 14.92 6.42
N PHE A 42 -4.22 13.85 6.86
CA PHE A 42 -3.60 12.82 6.04
C PHE A 42 -4.29 11.48 6.29
N PHE A 43 -4.95 10.93 5.28
CA PHE A 43 -5.43 9.57 5.32
C PHE A 43 -4.33 8.63 4.82
N ALA A 44 -3.98 7.61 5.59
CA ALA A 44 -2.94 6.65 5.25
C ALA A 44 -3.52 5.26 4.96
N PHE A 45 -3.21 4.70 3.78
CA PHE A 45 -3.64 3.35 3.43
C PHE A 45 -2.55 2.63 2.62
N GLY A 46 -1.62 1.97 3.31
CA GLY A 46 -0.53 1.24 2.68
C GLY A 46 -0.92 -0.16 2.21
N GLY A 47 -0.06 -0.75 1.43
CA GLY A 47 -0.17 -2.10 0.89
C GLY A 47 0.17 -2.14 -0.59
N ALA A 48 0.45 -3.34 -1.10
CA ALA A 48 0.64 -3.60 -2.52
C ALA A 48 0.42 -5.08 -2.83
N SER A 49 -0.05 -5.39 -4.03
CA SER A 49 0.04 -6.73 -4.60
C SER A 49 1.42 -6.92 -5.22
N SER A 50 2.04 -8.06 -5.00
CA SER A 50 3.25 -8.43 -5.73
C SER A 50 2.90 -8.72 -7.19
N HIS A 51 3.56 -8.03 -8.12
CA HIS A 51 3.38 -8.23 -9.58
C HIS A 51 4.30 -9.31 -10.16
N ASP A 52 5.21 -9.86 -9.37
CA ASP A 52 6.23 -10.83 -9.75
C ASP A 52 5.98 -12.22 -9.13
N ILE A 53 4.71 -12.64 -9.17
CA ILE A 53 4.23 -13.95 -8.68
C ILE A 53 3.56 -14.79 -9.78
N GLN A 54 3.82 -14.47 -11.06
CA GLN A 54 3.18 -15.16 -12.20
C GLN A 54 3.59 -16.64 -12.29
N ASP A 55 4.76 -17.00 -11.77
CA ASP A 55 5.25 -18.39 -11.72
C ASP A 55 4.90 -19.07 -10.39
N GLY A 56 4.23 -18.37 -9.48
CA GLY A 56 3.66 -18.92 -8.24
C GLY A 56 4.22 -18.33 -6.96
N ILE A 57 3.66 -18.81 -5.86
CA ILE A 57 4.11 -18.52 -4.49
C ILE A 57 4.47 -19.86 -3.86
N LEU A 58 5.73 -20.03 -3.48
CA LEU A 58 6.23 -21.18 -2.73
C LEU A 58 6.02 -20.90 -1.23
N ASP A 59 5.83 -21.95 -0.43
CA ASP A 59 5.72 -21.79 1.03
C ASP A 59 7.08 -22.12 1.68
N TYR A 60 7.59 -21.21 2.50
CA TYR A 60 8.86 -21.42 3.23
C TYR A 60 8.81 -22.62 4.18
N ASP A 61 7.63 -22.96 4.70
CA ASP A 61 7.41 -24.05 5.64
C ASP A 61 7.31 -25.41 4.95
N ASP A 62 7.21 -25.46 3.62
CA ASP A 62 7.30 -26.69 2.86
C ASP A 62 8.75 -27.17 2.79
N GLU A 63 8.99 -28.43 3.12
CA GLU A 63 10.34 -29.01 3.12
C GLU A 63 11.01 -28.92 1.74
N ASP A 64 10.22 -29.03 0.67
CA ASP A 64 10.68 -29.12 -0.72
C ASP A 64 10.73 -27.76 -1.46
N TRP A 65 10.39 -26.62 -0.83
CA TRP A 65 10.29 -25.34 -1.54
C TRP A 65 11.58 -24.94 -2.30
N ARG A 66 12.75 -25.31 -1.74
CA ARG A 66 14.03 -25.01 -2.41
C ARG A 66 14.28 -25.86 -3.65
N GLU A 67 13.74 -27.08 -3.69
CA GLU A 67 13.80 -27.93 -4.87
C GLU A 67 12.84 -27.48 -5.94
N GLU A 68 11.65 -27.01 -5.54
CA GLU A 68 10.68 -26.40 -6.45
C GLU A 68 11.22 -25.10 -7.05
N ALA A 69 11.80 -24.20 -6.25
CA ALA A 69 12.48 -23.00 -6.73
C ALA A 69 13.54 -23.34 -7.79
N LYS A 70 14.41 -24.33 -7.53
CA LYS A 70 15.41 -24.79 -8.51
C LYS A 70 14.80 -25.37 -9.79
N LYS A 71 13.63 -25.99 -9.70
CA LYS A 71 12.91 -26.49 -10.90
C LYS A 71 12.38 -25.33 -11.73
N LEU A 72 11.79 -24.30 -11.07
CA LEU A 72 11.35 -23.09 -11.74
C LEU A 72 12.50 -22.38 -12.43
N ASP A 73 13.61 -22.17 -11.73
CA ASP A 73 14.81 -21.52 -12.29
C ASP A 73 15.34 -22.26 -13.53
N LYS A 74 15.37 -23.60 -13.51
CA LYS A 74 15.79 -24.42 -14.66
C LYS A 74 14.83 -24.30 -15.86
N GLN A 75 13.59 -23.92 -15.63
CA GLN A 75 12.57 -23.67 -16.66
C GLN A 75 12.58 -22.23 -17.16
N GLY A 76 13.46 -21.38 -16.63
CA GLY A 76 13.50 -19.94 -16.94
C GLY A 76 12.36 -19.16 -16.30
N LYS A 77 11.74 -19.69 -15.26
CA LYS A 77 10.65 -19.08 -14.49
C LYS A 77 11.23 -18.42 -13.24
N TYR A 78 11.26 -17.10 -13.22
CA TYR A 78 11.86 -16.31 -12.14
C TYR A 78 10.87 -15.41 -11.43
N MET A 79 9.60 -15.37 -11.90
CA MET A 79 8.53 -14.56 -11.35
C MET A 79 7.78 -15.34 -10.26
N TYR A 80 8.51 -15.81 -9.25
CA TYR A 80 7.95 -16.45 -8.08
C TYR A 80 8.45 -15.78 -6.79
N ARG A 81 7.68 -15.91 -5.74
CA ARG A 81 8.02 -15.43 -4.40
C ARG A 81 7.90 -16.56 -3.39
N VAL A 82 8.47 -16.37 -2.21
CA VAL A 82 8.41 -17.34 -1.13
C VAL A 82 7.67 -16.72 0.04
N LYS A 83 6.52 -17.29 0.39
CA LYS A 83 5.73 -16.91 1.56
C LYS A 83 6.59 -17.00 2.81
N GLY A 84 6.58 -15.97 3.64
CA GLY A 84 7.42 -15.87 4.84
C GLY A 84 8.85 -15.39 4.61
N LEU A 85 9.31 -15.26 3.35
CA LEU A 85 10.63 -14.71 3.02
C LEU A 85 10.58 -13.48 2.12
N SER A 86 9.79 -13.52 1.06
CA SER A 86 9.74 -12.47 0.05
C SER A 86 8.32 -12.13 -0.40
N TRP A 87 7.33 -12.72 0.24
CA TRP A 87 5.91 -12.45 0.04
C TRP A 87 5.14 -12.66 1.34
N TRP A 88 4.20 -11.77 1.61
CA TRP A 88 3.34 -11.80 2.79
C TRP A 88 1.91 -11.45 2.41
N GLU A 89 0.97 -12.27 2.85
CA GLU A 89 -0.46 -12.08 2.60
C GLU A 89 -0.96 -10.73 3.16
N GLU A 90 -0.37 -10.28 4.26
CA GLU A 90 -0.70 -9.03 4.94
C GLU A 90 -0.32 -7.78 4.14
N GLU A 91 0.37 -7.91 3.03
CA GLU A 91 0.61 -6.79 2.10
C GLU A 91 -0.70 -6.30 1.47
N LEU A 92 -1.65 -7.20 1.21
CA LEU A 92 -3.01 -6.83 0.84
C LEU A 92 -3.88 -6.55 2.09
N PRO A 93 -4.86 -5.64 1.98
CA PRO A 93 -5.76 -5.35 3.08
C PRO A 93 -6.80 -6.47 3.26
N THR A 94 -7.21 -6.67 4.50
CA THR A 94 -8.40 -7.43 4.84
C THR A 94 -9.66 -6.58 4.62
N GLU A 95 -10.83 -7.25 4.49
CA GLU A 95 -12.12 -6.55 4.45
C GLU A 95 -12.34 -5.67 5.68
N GLN A 96 -11.88 -6.13 6.85
CA GLN A 96 -11.99 -5.37 8.10
C GLN A 96 -11.15 -4.09 8.08
N GLU A 97 -9.93 -4.13 7.53
CA GLU A 97 -9.08 -2.95 7.39
C GLU A 97 -9.67 -1.96 6.38
N MET A 98 -10.25 -2.45 5.29
CA MET A 98 -10.92 -1.61 4.29
C MET A 98 -12.17 -0.94 4.88
N GLN A 99 -13.00 -1.69 5.61
CA GLN A 99 -14.17 -1.13 6.28
C GLN A 99 -13.77 -0.10 7.34
N HIS A 100 -12.76 -0.41 8.17
CA HIS A 100 -12.21 0.55 9.14
C HIS A 100 -11.79 1.87 8.47
N GLY A 101 -11.11 1.80 7.34
CA GLY A 101 -10.71 3.02 6.61
C GLY A 101 -11.90 3.85 6.13
N LEU A 102 -12.98 3.20 5.66
CA LEU A 102 -14.22 3.88 5.29
C LEU A 102 -14.90 4.54 6.50
N ASP A 103 -14.99 3.83 7.62
CA ASP A 103 -15.60 4.33 8.86
C ASP A 103 -14.84 5.56 9.38
N VAL A 104 -13.50 5.52 9.39
CA VAL A 104 -12.65 6.64 9.79
C VAL A 104 -12.79 7.84 8.84
N LEU A 105 -12.92 7.62 7.54
CA LEU A 105 -13.18 8.69 6.58
C LEU A 105 -14.58 9.30 6.80
N GLU A 106 -15.60 8.50 7.08
CA GLU A 106 -16.95 8.99 7.41
C GLU A 106 -16.95 9.84 8.68
N GLU A 107 -16.25 9.42 9.75
CA GLU A 107 -16.03 10.20 10.97
C GLU A 107 -15.35 11.55 10.68
N ASN A 108 -14.52 11.60 9.64
CA ASN A 108 -13.90 12.81 9.14
C ASN A 108 -14.72 13.53 8.05
N GLN A 109 -16.04 13.22 7.92
CA GLN A 109 -16.95 13.83 6.96
C GLN A 109 -16.53 13.59 5.50
N ASN A 110 -15.84 12.49 5.22
CA ASN A 110 -15.23 12.15 3.94
C ASN A 110 -14.38 13.29 3.36
N LYS A 111 -13.62 13.98 4.23
CA LYS A 111 -12.78 15.11 3.85
C LYS A 111 -11.41 15.05 4.51
N VAL A 112 -10.37 15.01 3.68
CA VAL A 112 -8.97 15.07 4.08
C VAL A 112 -8.19 15.99 3.12
N ASP A 113 -7.03 16.47 3.54
CA ASP A 113 -6.17 17.24 2.63
C ASP A 113 -5.38 16.29 1.71
N TYR A 114 -4.86 15.20 2.26
CA TYR A 114 -3.97 14.29 1.54
C TYR A 114 -4.36 12.83 1.75
N ILE A 115 -4.29 12.06 0.67
CA ILE A 115 -4.32 10.59 0.72
C ILE A 115 -2.89 10.11 0.49
N LEU A 116 -2.42 9.20 1.35
CA LEU A 116 -1.11 8.56 1.24
C LEU A 116 -1.31 7.06 1.07
N SER A 117 -0.90 6.51 -0.05
CA SER A 117 -0.88 5.07 -0.27
C SER A 117 0.50 4.60 -0.74
N HIS A 118 0.71 3.28 -0.78
CA HIS A 118 1.87 2.73 -1.48
C HIS A 118 1.51 2.40 -2.93
N SER A 119 0.37 1.74 -3.15
CA SER A 119 -0.12 1.44 -4.49
C SER A 119 -0.92 2.60 -5.09
N PRO A 120 -0.95 2.73 -6.43
CA PRO A 120 -1.92 3.55 -7.14
C PRO A 120 -3.34 2.97 -7.01
N SER A 121 -4.35 3.74 -7.38
CA SER A 121 -5.70 3.22 -7.64
C SER A 121 -5.79 2.59 -9.04
N THR A 122 -6.83 1.81 -9.30
CA THR A 122 -7.08 1.19 -10.60
C THR A 122 -7.17 2.23 -11.72
N SER A 123 -7.85 3.35 -11.49
CA SER A 123 -7.93 4.44 -12.48
C SER A 123 -6.58 5.07 -12.78
N GLU A 124 -5.70 5.19 -11.78
CA GLU A 124 -4.34 5.69 -11.97
C GLU A 124 -3.48 4.71 -12.78
N LEU A 125 -3.60 3.40 -12.58
CA LEU A 125 -2.94 2.40 -13.41
C LEU A 125 -3.30 2.58 -14.89
N TYR A 126 -4.58 2.84 -15.20
CA TYR A 126 -5.02 3.11 -16.57
C TYR A 126 -4.46 4.43 -17.11
N LEU A 127 -4.50 5.51 -16.35
CA LEU A 127 -3.95 6.81 -16.77
C LEU A 127 -2.43 6.77 -16.99
N MET A 128 -1.74 5.89 -16.26
CA MET A 128 -0.31 5.67 -16.42
C MET A 128 0.04 4.77 -17.60
N GLY A 129 -0.91 4.03 -18.17
CA GLY A 129 -0.68 3.01 -19.18
C GLY A 129 0.06 1.79 -18.62
N ALA A 130 -0.14 1.48 -17.34
CA ALA A 130 0.60 0.46 -16.62
C ALA A 130 -0.14 -0.89 -16.52
N GLN A 131 -1.35 -1.00 -17.02
CA GLN A 131 -2.23 -2.17 -16.89
C GLN A 131 -1.67 -3.46 -17.50
N ASP A 132 -0.73 -3.37 -18.44
CA ASP A 132 -0.07 -4.54 -19.02
C ASP A 132 0.94 -5.18 -18.07
N SER A 133 1.48 -4.39 -17.13
CA SER A 133 2.49 -4.81 -16.15
C SER A 133 1.93 -4.96 -14.74
N TYR A 134 0.88 -4.21 -14.41
CA TYR A 134 0.24 -4.18 -13.10
C TYR A 134 -1.26 -4.37 -13.27
N GLN A 135 -1.78 -5.51 -12.83
CA GLN A 135 -3.21 -5.77 -12.83
C GLN A 135 -3.88 -5.08 -11.64
N SER A 136 -5.14 -4.67 -11.82
CA SER A 136 -5.96 -4.20 -10.71
C SER A 136 -6.24 -5.34 -9.73
N ASP A 137 -6.40 -4.97 -8.47
CA ASP A 137 -6.69 -5.87 -7.37
C ASP A 137 -7.65 -5.21 -6.36
N ILE A 138 -8.01 -5.94 -5.31
CA ILE A 138 -8.92 -5.46 -4.27
C ILE A 138 -8.45 -4.15 -3.61
N LEU A 139 -7.14 -3.93 -3.49
CA LEU A 139 -6.60 -2.70 -2.91
C LEU A 139 -6.70 -1.53 -3.89
N THR A 140 -6.33 -1.73 -5.15
CA THR A 140 -6.36 -0.66 -6.16
C THR A 140 -7.79 -0.22 -6.46
N ASP A 141 -8.75 -1.16 -6.46
CA ASP A 141 -10.19 -0.88 -6.60
C ASP A 141 -10.72 -0.13 -5.37
N TYR A 142 -10.33 -0.56 -4.17
CA TYR A 142 -10.68 0.13 -2.94
C TYR A 142 -10.15 1.58 -2.88
N LEU A 143 -8.95 1.83 -3.39
CA LEU A 143 -8.40 3.18 -3.48
C LEU A 143 -9.21 4.07 -4.45
N ASP A 144 -9.74 3.51 -5.54
CA ASP A 144 -10.68 4.25 -6.39
C ASP A 144 -11.99 4.57 -5.66
N ASP A 145 -12.53 3.63 -4.90
CA ASP A 145 -13.72 3.85 -4.06
C ASP A 145 -13.51 4.98 -3.03
N ILE A 146 -12.36 4.99 -2.36
CA ILE A 146 -11.99 6.06 -1.43
C ILE A 146 -11.94 7.40 -2.16
N LYS A 147 -11.22 7.48 -3.27
CA LYS A 147 -11.07 8.71 -4.05
C LYS A 147 -12.41 9.24 -4.56
N ALA A 148 -13.33 8.36 -4.93
CA ALA A 148 -14.66 8.73 -5.40
C ALA A 148 -15.56 9.29 -4.28
N LYS A 149 -15.38 8.83 -3.04
CA LYS A 149 -16.22 9.19 -1.87
C LYS A 149 -15.64 10.32 -1.03
N THR A 150 -14.37 10.66 -1.20
CA THR A 150 -13.62 11.56 -0.32
C THR A 150 -13.26 12.86 -1.04
N GLU A 151 -13.51 14.01 -0.41
CA GLU A 151 -12.94 15.28 -0.84
C GLU A 151 -11.48 15.37 -0.39
N TYR A 152 -10.53 15.47 -1.35
CA TYR A 152 -9.10 15.57 -1.08
C TYR A 152 -8.41 16.53 -2.05
N GLN A 153 -7.24 17.06 -1.65
CA GLN A 153 -6.41 17.94 -2.48
C GLN A 153 -5.42 17.16 -3.33
N LYS A 154 -4.68 16.23 -2.72
CA LYS A 154 -3.68 15.40 -3.40
C LYS A 154 -3.72 13.96 -2.90
N HIS A 155 -3.47 13.03 -3.81
CA HIS A 155 -3.12 11.65 -3.53
C HIS A 155 -1.65 11.43 -3.90
N PHE A 156 -0.85 11.01 -2.94
CA PHE A 156 0.53 10.62 -3.14
C PHE A 156 0.68 9.11 -3.01
N PHE A 157 1.27 8.49 -4.00
CA PHE A 157 1.51 7.05 -4.01
C PHE A 157 2.90 6.72 -4.57
N GLY A 158 3.37 5.50 -4.36
CA GLY A 158 4.65 4.99 -4.83
C GLY A 158 4.50 3.76 -5.72
N HIS A 159 5.21 2.67 -5.39
CA HIS A 159 5.16 1.35 -6.02
C HIS A 159 5.69 1.28 -7.45
N MET A 160 5.36 2.24 -8.29
CA MET A 160 5.64 2.25 -9.73
C MET A 160 7.09 2.65 -10.08
N HIS A 161 7.89 3.06 -9.09
CA HIS A 161 9.24 3.58 -9.26
C HIS A 161 9.33 4.72 -10.29
N TRP A 162 8.32 5.58 -10.30
CA TRP A 162 8.25 6.76 -11.16
C TRP A 162 8.06 8.02 -10.32
N ASP A 163 8.62 9.12 -10.80
CA ASP A 163 8.33 10.47 -10.32
C ASP A 163 7.48 11.19 -11.36
N LYS A 164 6.16 11.20 -11.19
CA LYS A 164 5.23 11.72 -12.18
C LYS A 164 3.95 12.28 -11.55
N ALA A 165 3.58 13.50 -11.92
CA ALA A 165 2.21 13.97 -11.74
C ALA A 165 1.32 13.32 -12.80
N ILE A 166 0.34 12.53 -12.36
CA ILE A 166 -0.60 11.85 -13.24
C ILE A 166 -1.66 12.83 -13.73
N ASN A 167 -2.11 13.68 -12.82
CA ASN A 167 -3.02 14.80 -13.05
C ASN A 167 -2.82 15.86 -11.96
N ASP A 168 -3.74 16.83 -11.87
CA ASP A 168 -3.65 17.92 -10.89
C ASP A 168 -3.76 17.45 -9.42
N LYS A 169 -4.27 16.25 -9.16
CA LYS A 169 -4.44 15.71 -7.81
C LYS A 169 -3.51 14.55 -7.49
N ASP A 170 -3.23 13.69 -8.46
CA ASP A 170 -2.61 12.39 -8.23
C ASP A 170 -1.14 12.40 -8.65
N VAL A 171 -0.25 12.06 -7.73
CA VAL A 171 1.21 12.17 -7.90
C VAL A 171 1.89 10.87 -7.48
N CYS A 172 2.56 10.25 -8.41
CA CYS A 172 3.46 9.12 -8.16
C CYS A 172 4.82 9.64 -7.72
N LEU A 173 5.37 9.08 -6.63
CA LEU A 173 6.66 9.48 -6.06
C LEU A 173 7.59 8.28 -5.94
N TYR A 174 8.86 8.48 -6.25
CA TYR A 174 9.94 7.51 -6.10
C TYR A 174 11.17 8.11 -5.42
N GLU A 175 11.86 9.01 -6.08
CA GLU A 175 13.07 9.68 -5.54
C GLU A 175 12.84 11.17 -5.25
N GLN A 176 11.78 11.74 -5.80
CA GLN A 176 11.47 13.15 -5.68
C GLN A 176 11.01 13.52 -4.28
N ILE A 177 11.46 14.67 -3.79
CA ILE A 177 10.95 15.31 -2.58
C ILE A 177 9.98 16.43 -3.00
N VAL A 178 8.76 16.34 -2.53
CA VAL A 178 7.69 17.32 -2.82
C VAL A 178 7.37 18.09 -1.55
N ARG A 179 7.35 19.43 -1.65
CA ARG A 179 6.86 20.28 -0.57
C ARG A 179 5.34 20.36 -0.65
N ILE A 180 4.65 20.02 0.43
CA ILE A 180 3.18 19.96 0.51
C ILE A 180 2.55 21.06 1.39
N LEU A 181 3.38 21.90 2.02
CA LEU A 181 2.96 23.02 2.89
C LEU A 181 3.62 24.32 2.43
#